data_3068cd0b879edde723869edfae3c5755
#
_entry.id   3068cd0b879edde723869edfae3c5755
#
_cell.length_a   1.000
_cell.length_b   1.000
_cell.length_c   1.000
_cell.angle_alpha   90.00
_cell.angle_beta   90.00
_cell.angle_gamma   90.00
#
_symmetry.space_group_name_H-M   'P 1'
#
loop_
_entity.id
_entity.type
_entity.pdbx_description
1 polymer ?
#
loop_
_entity_poly.entity_id
_entity_poly.type
_entity_poly.pdbx_seq_one_letter_code
_entity_poly.pdbx_strand_id
1 'polypeptide(L)'
;GRFLVTERPGSLRVVDADGKLQPPVQGLPEVAAGGQGGLLDVVTDSDFARNRTLYFCYSEPGQGTTNSTALASARLSADRQRLENVKVLFSQKPKVGSANHFGCHIVERTVAGKPDGTLFLTLGDRYSRREDAQKLDNHLGKIVRVGKDGSVPPDNPFVGRSGARPEIWSWGHR
;
A
#
# COMPACT_ATOMS: atom_id res chain seq x y z
N GLY A 1 12.10 16.90 14.26
CA GLY A 1 11.24 15.86 13.70
C GLY A 1 11.98 14.54 13.59
N ARG A 2 11.26 13.51 13.19
CA ARG A 2 11.78 12.17 12.88
C ARG A 2 11.27 11.75 11.50
N PHE A 3 11.96 10.82 10.87
CA PHE A 3 11.53 10.25 9.59
C PHE A 3 11.27 8.75 9.75
N LEU A 4 10.27 8.25 9.02
CA LEU A 4 10.10 6.84 8.72
C LEU A 4 10.72 6.60 7.35
N VAL A 5 11.54 5.56 7.24
CA VAL A 5 12.26 5.22 6.01
C VAL A 5 12.02 3.75 5.71
N THR A 6 11.51 3.47 4.52
CA THR A 6 11.41 2.11 4.00
C THR A 6 12.71 1.73 3.30
N GLU A 7 13.20 0.54 3.61
CA GLU A 7 14.30 -0.09 2.88
C GLU A 7 13.69 -1.19 2.01
N ARG A 8 13.91 -1.11 0.69
CA ARG A 8 13.29 -2.02 -0.29
C ARG A 8 13.40 -3.51 0.06
N PRO A 9 14.51 -4.01 0.65
CA PRO A 9 14.59 -5.42 1.05
C PRO A 9 13.57 -5.88 2.10
N GLY A 10 12.87 -4.95 2.78
CA GLY A 10 11.79 -5.28 3.71
C GLY A 10 12.00 -4.77 5.13
N SER A 11 12.76 -3.70 5.33
CA SER A 11 12.94 -3.07 6.64
C SER A 11 12.25 -1.71 6.69
N LEU A 12 11.64 -1.40 7.83
CA LEU A 12 11.18 -0.05 8.18
C LEU A 12 12.11 0.49 9.27
N ARG A 13 12.59 1.71 9.06
CA ARG A 13 13.52 2.36 9.99
C ARG A 13 12.96 3.69 10.49
N VAL A 14 13.37 4.06 11.67
CA VAL A 14 13.19 5.41 12.21
C VAL A 14 14.53 6.14 12.15
N VAL A 15 14.53 7.35 11.63
CA VAL A 15 15.66 8.27 11.71
C VAL A 15 15.29 9.37 12.70
N ASP A 16 16.07 9.54 13.74
CA ASP A 16 15.85 10.55 14.78
C ASP A 16 16.18 11.97 14.25
N ALA A 17 15.82 12.96 15.05
CA ALA A 17 15.99 14.38 14.70
C ALA A 17 17.47 14.78 14.51
N ASP A 18 18.39 14.06 15.11
CA ASP A 18 19.84 14.23 14.98
C ASP A 18 20.44 13.42 13.79
N GLY A 19 19.58 12.78 13.01
CA GLY A 19 20.00 11.96 11.84
C GLY A 19 20.41 10.53 12.19
N LYS A 20 20.29 10.09 13.45
CA LYS A 20 20.66 8.75 13.85
C LYS A 20 19.63 7.72 13.37
N LEU A 21 20.12 6.73 12.61
CA LEU A 21 19.32 5.60 12.16
C LEU A 21 19.12 4.60 13.31
N GLN A 22 17.85 4.33 13.64
CA GLN A 22 17.49 3.36 14.68
C GLN A 22 17.47 1.92 14.13
N PRO A 23 17.51 0.88 14.97
CA PRO A 23 17.32 -0.51 14.56
C PRO A 23 16.02 -0.71 13.74
N PRO A 24 15.95 -1.78 12.92
CA PRO A 24 14.73 -2.09 12.16
C PRO A 24 13.51 -2.26 13.08
N VAL A 25 12.41 -1.64 12.69
CA VAL A 25 11.11 -1.81 13.35
C VAL A 25 10.61 -3.23 13.11
N GLN A 26 10.26 -3.93 14.16
CA GLN A 26 9.80 -5.31 14.11
C GLN A 26 8.31 -5.40 13.73
N GLY A 27 7.84 -6.57 13.28
CA GLY A 27 6.43 -6.85 13.07
C GLY A 27 5.90 -6.56 11.66
N LEU A 28 6.78 -6.28 10.69
CA LEU A 28 6.38 -6.23 9.28
C LEU A 28 5.93 -7.61 8.79
N PRO A 29 4.97 -7.67 7.86
CA PRO A 29 4.66 -8.91 7.15
C PRO A 29 5.84 -9.35 6.27
N GLU A 30 5.77 -10.59 5.78
CA GLU A 30 6.72 -11.09 4.79
C GLU A 30 6.65 -10.23 3.50
N VAL A 31 7.81 -9.84 3.00
CA VAL A 31 7.96 -9.02 1.79
C VAL A 31 8.66 -9.81 0.70
N ALA A 32 7.99 -9.97 -0.45
CA ALA A 32 8.59 -10.56 -1.65
C ALA A 32 9.53 -9.56 -2.33
N ALA A 33 10.69 -9.33 -1.74
CA ALA A 33 11.67 -8.39 -2.28
C ALA A 33 12.36 -8.97 -3.52
N GLY A 34 12.39 -8.23 -4.61
CA GLY A 34 13.05 -8.61 -5.85
C GLY A 34 12.76 -7.64 -6.99
N GLY A 35 13.74 -7.37 -7.84
CA GLY A 35 13.61 -6.39 -8.91
C GLY A 35 13.21 -5.01 -8.37
N GLN A 36 12.04 -4.53 -8.79
CA GLN A 36 11.45 -3.27 -8.29
C GLN A 36 10.57 -3.48 -7.05
N GLY A 37 10.25 -4.73 -6.68
CA GLY A 37 9.41 -5.05 -5.54
C GLY A 37 10.16 -5.03 -4.21
N GLY A 38 9.42 -4.81 -3.13
CA GLY A 38 9.95 -4.72 -1.78
C GLY A 38 8.98 -4.04 -0.82
N LEU A 39 9.48 -3.52 0.29
CA LEU A 39 8.79 -2.54 1.11
C LEU A 39 8.99 -1.17 0.45
N LEU A 40 7.91 -0.53 0.00
CA LEU A 40 8.01 0.61 -0.92
C LEU A 40 7.60 1.91 -0.25
N ASP A 41 6.32 2.26 -0.23
CA ASP A 41 5.87 3.54 0.34
C ASP A 41 5.39 3.39 1.80
N VAL A 42 5.53 4.46 2.57
CA VAL A 42 4.99 4.58 3.93
C VAL A 42 4.49 6.00 4.17
N VAL A 43 3.27 6.11 4.68
CA VAL A 43 2.67 7.38 5.09
C VAL A 43 2.12 7.27 6.51
N THR A 44 2.15 8.36 7.24
CA THR A 44 1.50 8.45 8.56
C THR A 44 0.06 8.90 8.39
N ASP A 45 -0.82 8.39 9.23
CA ASP A 45 -2.19 8.90 9.34
C ASP A 45 -2.18 10.40 9.69
N SER A 46 -3.12 11.16 9.17
CA SER A 46 -3.29 12.59 9.49
C SER A 46 -3.40 12.87 10.99
N ASP A 47 -3.84 11.89 11.78
CA ASP A 47 -3.95 11.96 13.24
C ASP A 47 -2.85 11.15 13.96
N PHE A 48 -1.74 10.92 13.30
CA PHE A 48 -0.62 10.10 13.79
C PHE A 48 -0.15 10.49 15.20
N ALA A 49 -0.16 11.76 15.52
CA ALA A 49 0.27 12.23 16.82
C ALA A 49 -0.54 11.59 17.97
N ARG A 50 -1.81 11.26 17.76
CA ARG A 50 -2.70 10.63 18.73
C ARG A 50 -2.78 9.11 18.56
N ASN A 51 -2.95 8.65 17.32
CA ASN A 51 -3.25 7.23 17.04
C ASN A 51 -2.02 6.39 16.71
N ARG A 52 -0.91 7.01 16.32
CA ARG A 52 0.33 6.38 15.83
C ARG A 52 0.12 5.39 14.67
N THR A 53 -0.95 5.56 13.92
CA THR A 53 -1.26 4.73 12.77
C THR A 53 -0.41 5.15 11.57
N LEU A 54 0.10 4.17 10.84
CA LEU A 54 0.77 4.34 9.57
C LEU A 54 0.21 3.35 8.55
N TYR A 55 0.36 3.72 7.30
CA TYR A 55 0.01 2.88 6.15
C TYR A 55 1.27 2.63 5.36
N PHE A 56 1.45 1.41 4.90
CA PHE A 56 2.60 1.06 4.07
C PHE A 56 2.18 0.11 2.96
N CYS A 57 2.88 0.21 1.85
CA CYS A 57 2.64 -0.72 0.77
C CYS A 57 3.91 -1.51 0.41
N TYR A 58 3.70 -2.74 -0.01
CA TYR A 58 4.77 -3.72 -0.18
C TYR A 58 4.40 -4.77 -1.23
N SER A 59 5.42 -5.49 -1.70
CA SER A 59 5.21 -6.70 -2.50
C SER A 59 4.83 -7.86 -1.60
N GLU A 60 3.54 -8.22 -1.63
CA GLU A 60 2.98 -9.35 -0.89
C GLU A 60 3.27 -10.66 -1.62
N PRO A 61 3.87 -11.67 -0.97
CA PRO A 61 4.08 -12.97 -1.59
C PRO A 61 2.77 -13.69 -1.92
N GLY A 62 2.82 -14.54 -2.92
CA GLY A 62 1.76 -15.45 -3.32
C GLY A 62 2.25 -16.89 -3.39
N GLN A 63 1.53 -17.73 -4.10
CA GLN A 63 1.97 -19.11 -4.33
C GLN A 63 3.15 -19.16 -5.31
N GLY A 64 4.16 -19.96 -5.01
CA GLY A 64 5.37 -20.09 -5.83
C GLY A 64 6.10 -18.76 -5.97
N THR A 65 6.33 -18.31 -7.19
CA THR A 65 7.02 -17.05 -7.50
C THR A 65 6.07 -15.86 -7.69
N THR A 66 4.77 -16.05 -7.47
CA THR A 66 3.80 -14.96 -7.65
C THR A 66 3.83 -13.96 -6.50
N ASN A 67 3.50 -12.72 -6.80
CA ASN A 67 3.41 -11.64 -5.82
C ASN A 67 2.43 -10.57 -6.31
N SER A 68 2.07 -9.65 -5.43
CA SER A 68 1.22 -8.49 -5.77
C SER A 68 1.58 -7.30 -4.90
N THR A 69 1.09 -6.12 -5.28
CA THR A 69 1.12 -4.94 -4.41
C THR A 69 0.02 -5.06 -3.36
N ALA A 70 0.38 -4.90 -2.09
CA ALA A 70 -0.56 -4.85 -0.98
C ALA A 70 -0.41 -3.55 -0.18
N LEU A 71 -1.52 -3.10 0.39
CA LEU A 71 -1.60 -1.98 1.33
C LEU A 71 -1.94 -2.53 2.71
N ALA A 72 -1.18 -2.14 3.71
CA ALA A 72 -1.45 -2.48 5.09
C ALA A 72 -1.46 -1.25 5.99
N SER A 73 -2.16 -1.35 7.11
CA SER A 73 -2.07 -0.43 8.24
C SER A 73 -1.40 -1.09 9.42
N ALA A 74 -0.80 -0.28 10.28
CA ALA A 74 -0.27 -0.72 11.55
C ALA A 74 -0.21 0.45 12.53
N ARG A 75 -0.12 0.15 13.81
CA ARG A 75 0.19 1.12 14.85
C ARG A 75 1.67 1.02 15.20
N LEU A 76 2.39 2.13 15.17
CA LEU A 76 3.76 2.16 15.67
C LEU A 76 3.75 2.17 17.21
N SER A 77 4.48 1.26 17.85
CA SER A 77 4.60 1.21 19.32
C SER A 77 5.14 2.52 19.89
N ALA A 78 4.90 2.77 21.17
CA ALA A 78 5.32 4.02 21.83
C ALA A 78 6.86 4.21 21.82
N ASP A 79 7.60 3.11 21.97
CA ASP A 79 9.06 3.06 21.86
C ASP A 79 9.57 3.07 20.40
N ARG A 80 8.66 3.01 19.42
CA ARG A 80 8.96 3.00 17.98
C ARG A 80 9.77 1.79 17.49
N GLN A 81 9.74 0.69 18.22
CA GLN A 81 10.55 -0.50 17.89
C GLN A 81 9.76 -1.58 17.18
N ARG A 82 8.42 -1.52 17.18
CA ARG A 82 7.58 -2.54 16.52
C ARG A 82 6.27 -1.97 15.97
N LEU A 83 5.73 -2.70 15.01
CA LEU A 83 4.38 -2.52 14.51
C LEU A 83 3.41 -3.40 15.30
N GLU A 84 2.31 -2.82 15.72
CA GLU A 84 1.20 -3.46 16.43
C GLU A 84 -0.04 -3.44 15.53
N ASN A 85 -0.92 -4.43 15.67
CA ASN A 85 -2.20 -4.51 14.95
C ASN A 85 -2.05 -4.39 13.43
N VAL A 86 -1.05 -5.06 12.86
CA VAL A 86 -0.85 -5.08 11.41
C VAL A 86 -2.05 -5.70 10.73
N LYS A 87 -2.65 -4.97 9.79
CA LYS A 87 -3.82 -5.39 9.03
C LYS A 87 -3.62 -5.10 7.55
N VAL A 88 -3.77 -6.11 6.70
CA VAL A 88 -3.83 -5.91 5.25
C VAL A 88 -5.19 -5.31 4.90
N LEU A 89 -5.19 -4.13 4.30
CA LEU A 89 -6.38 -3.40 3.88
C LEU A 89 -6.79 -3.75 2.46
N PHE A 90 -5.79 -4.03 1.60
CA PHE A 90 -6.00 -4.31 0.19
C PHE A 90 -4.85 -5.16 -0.37
N SER A 91 -5.18 -6.09 -1.27
CA SER A 91 -4.23 -6.88 -2.06
C SER A 91 -4.62 -6.82 -3.53
N GLN A 92 -3.68 -6.43 -4.39
CA GLN A 92 -3.86 -6.42 -5.85
C GLN A 92 -4.15 -7.83 -6.39
N LYS A 93 -5.15 -7.95 -7.24
CA LYS A 93 -5.54 -9.22 -7.91
C LYS A 93 -5.52 -9.06 -9.43
N PRO A 94 -5.03 -10.11 -10.14
CA PRO A 94 -4.40 -11.33 -9.63
C PRO A 94 -2.98 -11.09 -9.12
N LYS A 95 -2.44 -12.03 -8.33
CA LYS A 95 -1.00 -12.14 -8.09
C LYS A 95 -0.32 -12.71 -9.33
N VAL A 96 0.83 -12.16 -9.71
CA VAL A 96 1.54 -12.55 -10.93
C VAL A 96 3.04 -12.71 -10.68
N GLY A 97 3.70 -13.56 -11.44
CA GLY A 97 5.14 -13.76 -11.39
C GLY A 97 5.87 -12.64 -12.14
N SER A 98 5.98 -11.46 -11.53
CA SER A 98 6.70 -10.32 -12.11
C SER A 98 7.46 -9.57 -11.02
N ALA A 99 8.65 -9.10 -11.37
CA ALA A 99 9.50 -8.29 -10.50
C ALA A 99 9.42 -6.78 -10.83
N ASN A 100 8.50 -6.37 -11.71
CA ASN A 100 8.43 -5.02 -12.25
C ASN A 100 7.05 -4.39 -12.05
N HIS A 101 6.99 -3.07 -12.15
CA HIS A 101 5.79 -2.23 -12.20
C HIS A 101 4.81 -2.54 -11.06
N PHE A 102 5.23 -2.31 -9.82
CA PHE A 102 4.37 -2.48 -8.64
C PHE A 102 3.44 -1.27 -8.42
N GLY A 103 3.85 -0.08 -8.81
CA GLY A 103 3.21 1.17 -8.40
C GLY A 103 3.56 1.48 -6.96
N CYS A 104 2.56 1.52 -6.06
CA CYS A 104 2.79 1.58 -4.62
C CYS A 104 3.06 3.00 -4.09
N HIS A 105 2.25 3.96 -4.51
CA HIS A 105 2.21 5.27 -3.89
C HIS A 105 0.89 5.44 -3.15
N ILE A 106 0.95 5.88 -1.88
CA ILE A 106 -0.19 6.00 -0.97
C ILE A 106 -0.51 7.48 -0.78
N VAL A 107 -1.80 7.83 -0.90
CA VAL A 107 -2.27 9.18 -0.60
C VAL A 107 -3.50 9.09 0.30
N GLU A 108 -3.46 9.70 1.48
CA GLU A 108 -4.65 9.94 2.28
C GLU A 108 -5.49 11.03 1.60
N ARG A 109 -6.74 10.68 1.29
CA ARG A 109 -7.64 11.63 0.61
C ARG A 109 -8.14 12.70 1.58
N THR A 110 -8.11 13.95 1.11
CA THR A 110 -8.73 15.08 1.81
C THR A 110 -9.81 15.72 0.94
N VAL A 111 -10.90 16.14 1.56
CA VAL A 111 -11.97 16.91 0.95
C VAL A 111 -12.14 18.20 1.75
N ALA A 112 -12.06 19.34 1.07
CA ALA A 112 -12.06 20.66 1.72
C ALA A 112 -11.03 20.77 2.88
N GLY A 113 -9.84 20.17 2.68
CA GLY A 113 -8.74 20.19 3.65
C GLY A 113 -8.91 19.23 4.84
N LYS A 114 -9.93 18.38 4.85
CA LYS A 114 -10.15 17.39 5.92
C LYS A 114 -10.04 15.97 5.37
N PRO A 115 -9.40 15.04 6.10
CA PRO A 115 -9.39 13.63 5.74
C PRO A 115 -10.82 13.08 5.66
N ASP A 116 -11.11 12.30 4.61
CA ASP A 116 -12.44 11.69 4.43
C ASP A 116 -12.49 10.20 4.85
N GLY A 117 -11.40 9.70 5.43
CA GLY A 117 -11.31 8.31 5.89
C GLY A 117 -10.92 7.32 4.80
N THR A 118 -10.48 7.79 3.62
CA THR A 118 -10.08 6.91 2.52
C THR A 118 -8.63 7.14 2.07
N LEU A 119 -8.08 6.12 1.42
CA LEU A 119 -6.72 6.09 0.88
C LEU A 119 -6.78 5.77 -0.61
N PHE A 120 -5.99 6.47 -1.40
CA PHE A 120 -5.63 6.07 -2.75
C PHE A 120 -4.35 5.26 -2.75
N LEU A 121 -4.27 4.25 -3.60
CA LEU A 121 -3.08 3.47 -3.87
C LEU A 121 -2.88 3.32 -5.36
N THR A 122 -1.68 3.61 -5.86
CA THR A 122 -1.31 3.37 -7.26
C THR A 122 -0.82 1.94 -7.45
N LEU A 123 -1.25 1.31 -8.54
CA LEU A 123 -0.93 -0.07 -8.89
C LEU A 123 -0.39 -0.14 -10.31
N GLY A 124 0.76 -0.79 -10.48
CA GLY A 124 1.36 -0.98 -11.79
C GLY A 124 0.73 -2.14 -12.57
N ASP A 125 1.04 -2.18 -13.88
CA ASP A 125 0.57 -3.19 -14.83
C ASP A 125 1.39 -4.50 -14.79
N ARG A 126 2.40 -4.56 -13.93
CA ARG A 126 3.30 -5.69 -13.73
C ARG A 126 4.10 -6.06 -15.01
N TYR A 127 4.30 -5.11 -15.93
CA TYR A 127 5.05 -5.21 -17.18
C TYR A 127 4.51 -6.24 -18.17
N SER A 128 4.51 -7.52 -17.85
CA SER A 128 4.03 -8.61 -18.72
C SER A 128 2.50 -8.63 -18.91
N ARG A 129 1.76 -7.85 -18.12
CA ARG A 129 0.29 -7.82 -18.10
C ARG A 129 -0.27 -6.44 -18.48
N ARG A 130 0.48 -5.64 -19.22
CA ARG A 130 0.12 -4.25 -19.59
C ARG A 130 -1.26 -4.10 -20.25
N GLU A 131 -1.70 -5.07 -21.03
CA GLU A 131 -3.04 -5.06 -21.64
C GLU A 131 -4.18 -5.17 -20.62
N ASP A 132 -3.91 -5.74 -19.46
CA ASP A 132 -4.89 -5.83 -18.37
C ASP A 132 -5.16 -4.47 -17.71
N ALA A 133 -4.29 -3.48 -17.92
CA ALA A 133 -4.52 -2.11 -17.46
C ALA A 133 -5.83 -1.51 -18.03
N GLN A 134 -6.25 -1.94 -19.21
CA GLN A 134 -7.49 -1.51 -19.87
C GLN A 134 -8.74 -2.27 -19.42
N LYS A 135 -8.60 -3.37 -18.67
CA LYS A 135 -9.71 -4.19 -18.18
C LYS A 135 -10.10 -3.81 -16.76
N LEU A 136 -11.37 -3.90 -16.41
CA LEU A 136 -11.88 -3.53 -15.09
C LEU A 136 -12.04 -4.72 -14.13
N ASP A 137 -11.88 -5.95 -14.61
CA ASP A 137 -12.04 -7.18 -13.82
C ASP A 137 -10.82 -7.54 -12.93
N ASN A 138 -9.78 -6.72 -13.00
CA ASN A 138 -8.51 -6.90 -12.29
C ASN A 138 -7.98 -5.56 -11.77
N HIS A 139 -6.91 -5.61 -10.92
CA HIS A 139 -6.30 -4.41 -10.33
C HIS A 139 -4.97 -3.99 -10.98
N LEU A 140 -4.59 -4.58 -12.12
CA LEU A 140 -3.33 -4.26 -12.79
C LEU A 140 -3.44 -2.91 -13.53
N GLY A 141 -2.48 -2.02 -13.31
CA GLY A 141 -2.47 -0.68 -13.92
C GLY A 141 -3.67 0.19 -13.50
N LYS A 142 -3.93 0.27 -12.21
CA LYS A 142 -5.06 0.99 -11.62
C LYS A 142 -4.62 1.99 -10.55
N ILE A 143 -5.48 2.94 -10.28
CA ILE A 143 -5.53 3.60 -8.99
C ILE A 143 -6.76 3.06 -8.29
N VAL A 144 -6.61 2.58 -7.06
CA VAL A 144 -7.72 2.11 -6.23
C VAL A 144 -7.96 3.08 -5.08
N ARG A 145 -9.22 3.12 -4.60
CA ARG A 145 -9.61 3.86 -3.40
C ARG A 145 -10.25 2.90 -2.43
N VAL A 146 -9.72 2.87 -1.21
CA VAL A 146 -10.20 2.01 -0.12
C VAL A 146 -10.35 2.80 1.17
N GLY A 147 -11.22 2.37 2.05
CA GLY A 147 -11.33 2.91 3.39
C GLY A 147 -10.09 2.62 4.23
N LYS A 148 -9.81 3.44 5.24
CA LYS A 148 -8.74 3.19 6.23
C LYS A 148 -8.95 1.90 7.03
N ASP A 149 -10.14 1.34 6.99
CA ASP A 149 -10.51 0.04 7.57
C ASP A 149 -10.45 -1.12 6.57
N GLY A 150 -10.13 -0.84 5.30
CA GLY A 150 -10.09 -1.79 4.19
C GLY A 150 -11.45 -1.98 3.49
N SER A 151 -12.49 -1.25 3.86
CA SER A 151 -13.78 -1.27 3.19
C SER A 151 -13.71 -0.64 1.79
N VAL A 152 -14.67 -1.00 0.94
CA VAL A 152 -14.86 -0.33 -0.36
C VAL A 152 -15.80 0.86 -0.17
N PRO A 153 -15.35 2.10 -0.46
CA PRO A 153 -16.24 3.26 -0.39
C PRO A 153 -17.41 3.12 -1.35
N PRO A 154 -18.67 3.38 -0.90
CA PRO A 154 -19.87 3.14 -1.71
C PRO A 154 -20.00 4.11 -2.91
N ASP A 155 -19.29 5.20 -2.89
CA ASP A 155 -19.22 6.21 -3.94
C ASP A 155 -18.05 6.01 -4.92
N ASN A 156 -17.37 4.86 -4.89
CA ASN A 156 -16.40 4.51 -5.93
C ASN A 156 -17.10 4.31 -7.28
N PRO A 157 -16.45 4.72 -8.39
CA PRO A 157 -17.11 4.80 -9.71
C PRO A 157 -17.60 3.48 -10.29
N PHE A 158 -17.08 2.34 -9.79
CA PHE A 158 -17.41 1.01 -10.32
C PHE A 158 -18.16 0.12 -9.32
N VAL A 159 -18.59 0.65 -8.18
CA VAL A 159 -19.46 -0.07 -7.24
C VAL A 159 -20.77 -0.45 -7.92
N GLY A 160 -21.19 -1.71 -7.78
CA GLY A 160 -22.38 -2.26 -8.42
C GLY A 160 -22.26 -2.56 -9.91
N ARG A 161 -21.13 -2.26 -10.56
CA ARG A 161 -20.90 -2.58 -11.97
C ARG A 161 -20.43 -4.04 -12.12
N SER A 162 -21.25 -4.84 -12.80
CA SER A 162 -20.87 -6.24 -13.12
C SER A 162 -19.60 -6.32 -13.91
N GLY A 163 -18.70 -7.25 -13.55
CA GLY A 163 -17.42 -7.47 -14.22
C GLY A 163 -16.35 -6.41 -13.91
N ALA A 164 -16.61 -5.48 -12.99
CA ALA A 164 -15.61 -4.52 -12.54
C ALA A 164 -15.24 -4.73 -11.06
N ARG A 165 -13.99 -4.42 -10.71
CA ARG A 165 -13.53 -4.39 -9.32
C ARG A 165 -14.00 -3.09 -8.65
N PRO A 166 -14.71 -3.16 -7.54
CA PRO A 166 -15.34 -1.97 -6.93
C PRO A 166 -14.33 -1.02 -6.27
N GLU A 167 -13.11 -1.48 -5.99
CA GLU A 167 -12.03 -0.64 -5.45
C GLU A 167 -11.44 0.33 -6.47
N ILE A 168 -11.64 0.08 -7.78
CA ILE A 168 -11.05 0.87 -8.86
C ILE A 168 -11.59 2.29 -8.83
N TRP A 169 -10.66 3.25 -8.84
CA TRP A 169 -10.95 4.66 -9.05
C TRP A 169 -10.61 5.12 -10.47
N SER A 170 -9.46 4.71 -10.97
CA SER A 170 -8.98 5.04 -12.30
C SER A 170 -8.19 3.85 -12.89
N TRP A 171 -8.14 3.76 -14.21
CA TRP A 171 -7.52 2.64 -14.92
C TRP A 171 -6.66 3.10 -16.10
N GLY A 172 -5.93 2.16 -16.76
CA GLY A 172 -5.10 2.46 -17.93
C GLY A 172 -3.71 2.99 -17.57
N HIS A 173 -3.24 2.74 -16.33
CA HIS A 173 -1.93 3.16 -15.86
C HIS A 173 -0.85 2.10 -16.07
N ARG A 174 0.41 2.56 -16.08
CA ARG A 174 1.58 1.69 -16.23
C ARG A 174 2.14 1.13 -14.92
#